data_e50f7e217ac7a7b6221dda67197273d7
#
_entry.id   e50f7e217ac7a7b6221dda67197273d7
#
_cell.length_a   1.000
_cell.length_b   1.000
_cell.length_c   1.000
_cell.angle_alpha   90.00
_cell.angle_beta   90.00
_cell.angle_gamma   90.00
#
_symmetry.space_group_name_H-M   'P 1'
#
loop_
_entity.id
_entity.type
_entity.pdbx_description
1 polymer ?
#
loop_
_entity_poly.entity_id
_entity_poly.type
_entity_poly.pdbx_seq_one_letter_code
_entity_poly.pdbx_strand_id
1 'polypeptide(L)'
;IDDITTDALGNLICRKKGAGKKLLFAAHMDSIGVVATYIDEKGFIRFAQVGGLFKGDLINIQVRFAGGTRGVISYEEKTPFKDITLDNLFIDIGAADRADAERQVQIGDFAVFDAPRFEQNGVLCGPYLDNRIGCVTLLLAMERLAQQEIENDLYFAFTAQEEVGLRGAGAAAFAVEPDIAVAVDVTDTGDLPERKTPM
;
A
#
# COMPACT_ATOMS: atom_id res chain seq x y z
N ILE A 1 22.00 7.23 12.10
CA ILE A 1 21.51 5.85 12.07
C ILE A 1 22.74 4.94 12.04
N ASP A 2 22.78 3.95 12.93
CA ASP A 2 23.96 3.11 13.16
C ASP A 2 23.87 1.78 12.42
N ASP A 3 22.68 1.20 12.33
CA ASP A 3 22.45 -0.06 11.62
C ASP A 3 21.23 0.05 10.72
N ILE A 4 21.29 -0.57 9.55
CA ILE A 4 20.16 -0.71 8.60
C ILE A 4 20.14 -2.18 8.15
N THR A 5 19.02 -2.84 8.36
CA THR A 5 18.83 -4.25 8.01
C THR A 5 17.51 -4.46 7.28
N THR A 6 17.46 -5.48 6.44
CA THR A 6 16.21 -5.94 5.79
C THR A 6 15.97 -7.38 6.23
N ASP A 7 14.77 -7.68 6.72
CA ASP A 7 14.40 -9.02 7.12
C ASP A 7 13.84 -9.87 5.96
N ALA A 8 13.48 -11.13 6.26
CA ALA A 8 12.99 -12.07 5.26
C ALA A 8 11.61 -11.69 4.66
N LEU A 9 10.82 -10.84 5.31
CA LEU A 9 9.54 -10.33 4.79
C LEU A 9 9.71 -9.04 3.98
N GLY A 10 10.93 -8.48 3.95
CA GLY A 10 11.21 -7.22 3.26
C GLY A 10 11.02 -5.98 4.15
N ASN A 11 10.86 -6.13 5.47
CA ASN A 11 10.87 -4.97 6.37
C ASN A 11 12.25 -4.33 6.36
N LEU A 12 12.31 -3.00 6.21
CA LEU A 12 13.53 -2.22 6.41
C LEU A 12 13.54 -1.71 7.85
N ILE A 13 14.54 -2.12 8.62
CA ILE A 13 14.69 -1.77 10.03
C ILE A 13 15.95 -0.92 10.20
N CYS A 14 15.77 0.31 10.65
CA CYS A 14 16.83 1.26 10.94
C CYS A 14 16.97 1.43 12.45
N ARG A 15 18.20 1.36 12.97
CA ARG A 15 18.48 1.50 14.39
C ARG A 15 19.38 2.71 14.66
N LYS A 16 19.04 3.46 15.69
CA LYS A 16 19.91 4.43 16.33
C LYS A 16 20.16 3.98 17.76
N LYS A 17 21.42 3.60 18.04
CA LYS A 17 21.83 2.96 19.31
C LYS A 17 21.72 3.91 20.49
N GLY A 18 21.20 3.41 21.57
CA GLY A 18 21.19 3.98 22.90
C GLY A 18 21.32 2.88 23.95
N ALA A 19 21.53 3.25 25.20
CA ALA A 19 21.73 2.31 26.33
C ALA A 19 20.44 2.03 27.12
N GLY A 20 19.37 2.78 26.84
CA GLY A 20 18.11 2.69 27.56
C GLY A 20 17.13 1.68 26.94
N LYS A 21 15.85 1.94 27.06
CA LYS A 21 14.77 1.07 26.55
C LYS A 21 14.78 1.00 25.03
N LYS A 22 14.41 -0.15 24.50
CA LYS A 22 14.14 -0.34 23.08
C LYS A 22 12.77 0.24 22.70
N LEU A 23 12.76 1.25 21.84
CA LEU A 23 11.55 1.86 21.32
C LEU A 23 11.43 1.57 19.82
N LEU A 24 10.34 0.94 19.40
CA LEU A 24 10.05 0.63 18.00
C LEU A 24 8.97 1.59 17.47
N PHE A 25 9.29 2.28 16.39
CA PHE A 25 8.32 3.06 15.61
C PHE A 25 8.13 2.36 14.26
N ALA A 26 6.91 2.02 13.90
CA ALA A 26 6.60 1.28 12.70
C ALA A 26 5.60 2.03 11.81
N ALA A 27 5.86 2.07 10.50
CA ALA A 27 4.92 2.52 9.47
C ALA A 27 5.04 1.57 8.28
N HIS A 28 3.91 1.21 7.65
CA HIS A 28 3.98 0.30 6.50
C HIS A 28 4.27 1.04 5.20
N MET A 29 4.98 0.37 4.30
CA MET A 29 5.38 0.90 3.00
C MET A 29 4.69 0.20 1.82
N ASP A 30 4.00 -0.90 2.06
CA ASP A 30 3.14 -1.54 1.07
C ASP A 30 1.83 -0.77 0.87
N SER A 31 1.07 -1.16 -0.10
CA SER A 31 -0.19 -0.53 -0.46
C SER A 31 -1.12 -1.52 -1.13
N ILE A 32 -2.41 -1.22 -1.08
CA ILE A 32 -3.44 -1.96 -1.81
C ILE A 32 -3.20 -1.97 -3.31
N GLY A 33 -3.71 -3.00 -3.98
CA GLY A 33 -3.61 -3.16 -5.43
C GLY A 33 -4.36 -4.39 -5.92
N VAL A 34 -4.01 -4.84 -7.10
CA VAL A 34 -4.61 -6.04 -7.71
C VAL A 34 -3.52 -6.93 -8.30
N VAL A 35 -3.81 -8.22 -8.43
CA VAL A 35 -2.93 -9.20 -9.07
C VAL A 35 -3.66 -9.91 -10.18
N ALA A 36 -3.06 -10.02 -11.38
CA ALA A 36 -3.62 -10.72 -12.53
C ALA A 36 -3.77 -12.23 -12.24
N THR A 37 -4.97 -12.78 -12.44
CA THR A 37 -5.26 -14.20 -12.16
C THR A 37 -5.61 -15.02 -13.39
N TYR A 38 -6.13 -14.38 -14.43
CA TYR A 38 -6.51 -15.03 -15.68
C TYR A 38 -6.59 -14.00 -16.81
N ILE A 39 -6.29 -14.43 -18.03
CA ILE A 39 -6.45 -13.63 -19.26
C ILE A 39 -7.39 -14.41 -20.18
N ASP A 40 -8.47 -13.78 -20.60
CA ASP A 40 -9.44 -14.42 -21.48
C ASP A 40 -9.02 -14.36 -22.96
N GLU A 41 -9.78 -15.03 -23.84
CA GLU A 41 -9.49 -15.11 -25.27
C GLU A 41 -9.53 -13.76 -26.01
N LYS A 42 -10.18 -12.76 -25.40
CA LYS A 42 -10.26 -11.39 -25.92
C LYS A 42 -9.22 -10.45 -25.36
N GLY A 43 -8.34 -10.93 -24.45
CA GLY A 43 -7.30 -10.15 -23.83
C GLY A 43 -7.72 -9.40 -22.56
N PHE A 44 -8.94 -9.56 -22.07
CA PHE A 44 -9.34 -9.01 -20.78
C PHE A 44 -8.71 -9.77 -19.61
N ILE A 45 -8.26 -9.05 -18.58
CA ILE A 45 -7.53 -9.61 -17.46
C ILE A 45 -8.44 -9.68 -16.23
N ARG A 46 -8.64 -10.89 -15.69
CA ARG A 46 -9.25 -11.07 -14.37
C ARG A 46 -8.20 -10.90 -13.30
N PHE A 47 -8.61 -10.44 -12.13
CA PHE A 47 -7.70 -10.12 -11.04
C PHE A 47 -8.26 -10.52 -9.68
N ALA A 48 -7.37 -10.70 -8.71
CA ALA A 48 -7.69 -10.75 -7.30
C ALA A 48 -7.23 -9.46 -6.61
N GLN A 49 -7.87 -9.16 -5.50
CA GLN A 49 -7.48 -8.02 -4.65
C GLN A 49 -6.20 -8.32 -3.87
N VAL A 50 -5.42 -7.28 -3.65
CA VAL A 50 -4.31 -7.25 -2.71
C VAL A 50 -4.63 -6.16 -1.69
N GLY A 51 -4.86 -6.55 -0.45
CA GLY A 51 -5.40 -5.68 0.58
C GLY A 51 -6.92 -5.54 0.53
N GLY A 52 -7.47 -4.61 1.30
CA GLY A 52 -8.91 -4.35 1.39
C GLY A 52 -9.40 -3.43 0.26
N LEU A 53 -10.26 -3.93 -0.63
CA LEU A 53 -10.82 -3.15 -1.74
C LEU A 53 -12.35 -3.16 -1.72
N PHE A 54 -12.95 -1.98 -1.93
CA PHE A 54 -14.39 -1.86 -2.15
C PHE A 54 -14.70 -1.89 -3.65
N LYS A 55 -15.53 -2.84 -4.09
CA LYS A 55 -15.86 -3.03 -5.51
C LYS A 55 -16.37 -1.77 -6.22
N GLY A 56 -17.10 -0.92 -5.51
CA GLY A 56 -17.66 0.31 -6.06
C GLY A 56 -16.60 1.35 -6.44
N ASP A 57 -15.49 1.33 -5.72
CA ASP A 57 -14.40 2.30 -5.92
C ASP A 57 -13.45 1.88 -7.04
N LEU A 58 -13.60 0.65 -7.56
CA LEU A 58 -12.70 0.12 -8.59
C LEU A 58 -13.14 0.43 -10.01
N ILE A 59 -14.44 0.65 -10.24
CA ILE A 59 -15.00 0.81 -11.59
C ILE A 59 -14.48 2.12 -12.23
N ASN A 60 -13.94 2.00 -13.44
CA ASN A 60 -13.31 3.08 -14.21
C ASN A 60 -11.97 3.59 -13.61
N ILE A 61 -11.42 2.89 -12.64
CA ILE A 61 -10.09 3.23 -12.12
C ILE A 61 -9.01 2.75 -13.09
N GLN A 62 -8.02 3.60 -13.30
CA GLN A 62 -6.82 3.25 -14.06
C GLN A 62 -5.85 2.46 -13.16
N VAL A 63 -5.24 1.45 -13.74
CA VAL A 63 -4.19 0.66 -13.09
C VAL A 63 -2.94 0.64 -13.94
N ARG A 64 -1.80 0.41 -13.28
CA ARG A 64 -0.51 0.27 -13.93
C ARG A 64 0.24 -0.94 -13.37
N PHE A 65 0.56 -1.88 -14.25
CA PHE A 65 1.39 -3.04 -13.95
C PHE A 65 2.86 -2.64 -13.76
N ALA A 66 3.63 -3.48 -13.07
CA ALA A 66 5.06 -3.24 -12.81
C ALA A 66 5.87 -3.06 -14.10
N GLY A 67 5.51 -3.75 -15.19
CA GLY A 67 6.08 -3.59 -16.52
C GLY A 67 5.76 -2.28 -17.24
N GLY A 68 4.91 -1.43 -16.64
CA GLY A 68 4.49 -0.13 -17.20
C GLY A 68 3.19 -0.18 -17.99
N THR A 69 2.66 -1.36 -18.33
CA THR A 69 1.37 -1.53 -19.01
C THR A 69 0.25 -0.92 -18.18
N ARG A 70 -0.59 -0.10 -18.81
CA ARG A 70 -1.75 0.53 -18.18
C ARG A 70 -3.04 -0.13 -18.63
N GLY A 71 -4.02 -0.11 -17.75
CA GLY A 71 -5.36 -0.59 -18.06
C GLY A 71 -6.41 0.16 -17.27
N VAL A 72 -7.67 -0.12 -17.58
CA VAL A 72 -8.84 0.43 -16.88
C VAL A 72 -9.66 -0.73 -16.34
N ILE A 73 -10.06 -0.66 -15.08
CA ILE A 73 -10.99 -1.63 -14.51
C ILE A 73 -12.40 -1.32 -15.00
N SER A 74 -13.06 -2.33 -15.54
CA SER A 74 -14.45 -2.27 -15.97
C SER A 74 -15.21 -3.49 -15.44
N TYR A 75 -16.48 -3.61 -15.78
CA TYR A 75 -17.34 -4.71 -15.34
C TYR A 75 -18.16 -5.29 -16.49
N GLU A 76 -18.64 -6.51 -16.31
CA GLU A 76 -19.49 -7.19 -17.27
C GLU A 76 -20.82 -6.46 -17.45
N GLU A 77 -21.06 -5.92 -18.64
CA GLU A 77 -22.18 -5.02 -18.98
C GLU A 77 -23.57 -5.58 -18.61
N LYS A 78 -23.74 -6.90 -18.66
CA LYS A 78 -25.02 -7.57 -18.34
C LYS A 78 -25.27 -7.73 -16.85
N THR A 79 -24.28 -7.45 -15.99
CA THR A 79 -24.42 -7.54 -14.55
C THR A 79 -25.05 -6.26 -13.99
N PRO A 80 -26.23 -6.34 -13.34
CA PRO A 80 -26.79 -5.17 -12.68
C PRO A 80 -25.82 -4.60 -11.64
N PHE A 81 -25.69 -3.28 -11.56
CA PHE A 81 -24.71 -2.61 -10.72
C PHE A 81 -24.72 -3.09 -9.25
N LYS A 82 -25.92 -3.32 -8.69
CA LYS A 82 -26.11 -3.83 -7.32
C LYS A 82 -25.54 -5.25 -7.10
N ASP A 83 -25.45 -6.03 -8.17
CA ASP A 83 -25.07 -7.44 -8.14
C ASP A 83 -23.59 -7.64 -8.54
N ILE A 84 -22.86 -6.56 -8.88
CA ILE A 84 -21.43 -6.62 -9.22
C ILE A 84 -20.64 -7.15 -8.02
N THR A 85 -19.79 -8.13 -8.29
CA THR A 85 -18.75 -8.65 -7.39
C THR A 85 -17.38 -8.45 -8.01
N LEU A 86 -16.30 -8.76 -7.30
CA LEU A 86 -14.95 -8.71 -7.89
C LEU A 86 -14.81 -9.63 -9.10
N ASP A 87 -15.50 -10.77 -9.12
CA ASP A 87 -15.46 -11.73 -10.22
C ASP A 87 -16.07 -11.19 -11.52
N ASN A 88 -16.92 -10.17 -11.43
CA ASN A 88 -17.49 -9.49 -12.60
C ASN A 88 -16.60 -8.38 -13.14
N LEU A 89 -15.55 -8.01 -12.41
CA LEU A 89 -14.61 -6.98 -12.84
C LEU A 89 -13.50 -7.58 -13.71
N PHE A 90 -12.98 -6.76 -14.60
CA PHE A 90 -11.83 -7.07 -15.42
C PHE A 90 -11.01 -5.83 -15.70
N ILE A 91 -9.74 -6.00 -16.07
CA ILE A 91 -8.88 -4.94 -16.54
C ILE A 91 -8.81 -5.02 -18.07
N ASP A 92 -9.09 -3.91 -18.72
CA ASP A 92 -8.90 -3.72 -20.16
C ASP A 92 -7.59 -2.95 -20.38
N ILE A 93 -6.62 -3.57 -21.07
CA ILE A 93 -5.34 -2.98 -21.45
C ILE A 93 -5.29 -2.61 -22.95
N GLY A 94 -6.41 -2.73 -23.68
CA GLY A 94 -6.50 -2.50 -25.11
C GLY A 94 -5.85 -3.59 -25.97
N ALA A 95 -5.65 -4.79 -25.44
CA ALA A 95 -5.10 -5.92 -26.19
C ALA A 95 -6.09 -6.43 -27.24
N ALA A 96 -5.58 -6.87 -28.39
CA ALA A 96 -6.40 -7.39 -29.48
C ALA A 96 -6.95 -8.80 -29.19
N ASP A 97 -6.19 -9.60 -28.45
CA ASP A 97 -6.50 -10.97 -28.08
C ASP A 97 -5.65 -11.42 -26.87
N ARG A 98 -5.83 -12.66 -26.42
CA ARG A 98 -5.06 -13.25 -25.34
C ARG A 98 -3.56 -13.18 -25.55
N ALA A 99 -3.08 -13.57 -26.76
CA ALA A 99 -1.66 -13.61 -27.04
C ALA A 99 -1.02 -12.23 -27.01
N ASP A 100 -1.77 -11.20 -27.39
CA ASP A 100 -1.34 -9.81 -27.29
C ASP A 100 -1.28 -9.35 -25.81
N ALA A 101 -2.28 -9.70 -25.01
CA ALA A 101 -2.26 -9.39 -23.57
C ALA A 101 -1.13 -10.10 -22.84
N GLU A 102 -0.87 -11.38 -23.11
CA GLU A 102 0.18 -12.19 -22.50
C GLU A 102 1.61 -11.70 -22.83
N ARG A 103 1.79 -10.92 -23.90
CA ARG A 103 3.07 -10.24 -24.17
C ARG A 103 3.33 -9.05 -23.24
N GLN A 104 2.29 -8.50 -22.64
CA GLN A 104 2.33 -7.28 -21.86
C GLN A 104 2.15 -7.51 -20.36
N VAL A 105 1.36 -8.53 -19.98
CA VAL A 105 1.02 -8.87 -18.60
C VAL A 105 1.02 -10.37 -18.44
N GLN A 106 1.63 -10.85 -17.34
CA GLN A 106 1.65 -12.26 -16.98
C GLN A 106 0.68 -12.50 -15.80
N ILE A 107 0.15 -13.74 -15.70
CA ILE A 107 -0.56 -14.17 -14.50
C ILE A 107 0.39 -14.08 -13.30
N GLY A 108 -0.06 -13.44 -12.21
CA GLY A 108 0.76 -13.14 -11.04
C GLY A 108 1.38 -11.75 -11.04
N ASP A 109 1.29 -10.99 -12.14
CA ASP A 109 1.73 -9.61 -12.15
C ASP A 109 0.82 -8.72 -11.31
N PHE A 110 1.44 -7.85 -10.52
CA PHE A 110 0.76 -6.86 -9.69
C PHE A 110 0.55 -5.57 -10.46
N ALA A 111 -0.61 -4.96 -10.21
CA ALA A 111 -0.90 -3.60 -10.66
C ALA A 111 -1.33 -2.72 -9.51
N VAL A 112 -0.89 -1.47 -9.60
CA VAL A 112 -1.23 -0.39 -8.66
C VAL A 112 -2.25 0.55 -9.31
N PHE A 113 -3.02 1.29 -8.49
CA PHE A 113 -3.95 2.30 -8.97
C PHE A 113 -3.18 3.53 -9.49
N ASP A 114 -3.42 3.91 -10.74
CA ASP A 114 -2.69 4.99 -11.43
C ASP A 114 -3.51 6.28 -11.42
N ALA A 115 -3.58 6.95 -10.27
CA ALA A 115 -4.31 8.20 -10.10
C ALA A 115 -3.35 9.40 -10.05
N PRO A 116 -3.78 10.58 -10.53
CA PRO A 116 -2.99 11.80 -10.44
C PRO A 116 -2.80 12.25 -9.00
N ARG A 117 -1.68 12.94 -8.75
CA ARG A 117 -1.41 13.64 -7.50
C ARG A 117 -1.59 15.13 -7.73
N PHE A 118 -2.20 15.83 -6.80
CA PHE A 118 -2.34 17.28 -6.86
C PHE A 118 -2.38 17.88 -5.45
N GLU A 119 -2.01 19.14 -5.36
CA GLU A 119 -2.18 19.97 -4.17
C GLU A 119 -3.19 21.07 -4.47
N GLN A 120 -4.16 21.23 -3.58
CA GLN A 120 -5.16 22.28 -3.68
C GLN A 120 -5.58 22.75 -2.31
N ASN A 121 -5.63 24.07 -2.08
CA ASN A 121 -6.01 24.69 -0.81
C ASN A 121 -5.19 24.19 0.39
N GLY A 122 -3.91 23.86 0.19
CA GLY A 122 -3.03 23.32 1.23
C GLY A 122 -3.28 21.83 1.55
N VAL A 123 -4.09 21.14 0.76
CA VAL A 123 -4.37 19.70 0.89
C VAL A 123 -3.69 18.95 -0.24
N LEU A 124 -2.88 17.95 0.08
CA LEU A 124 -2.31 17.01 -0.87
C LEU A 124 -3.28 15.85 -1.09
N CYS A 125 -3.63 15.60 -2.34
CA CYS A 125 -4.45 14.47 -2.75
C CYS A 125 -3.66 13.53 -3.67
N GLY A 126 -3.77 12.24 -3.46
CA GLY A 126 -3.10 11.24 -4.30
C GLY A 126 -3.24 9.83 -3.77
N PRO A 127 -2.90 8.81 -4.57
CA PRO A 127 -2.90 7.44 -4.13
C PRO A 127 -1.75 7.18 -3.15
N TYR A 128 -1.91 6.18 -2.29
CA TYR A 128 -0.87 5.63 -1.41
C TYR A 128 -0.34 6.59 -0.35
N LEU A 129 -1.10 7.61 0.02
CA LEU A 129 -0.83 8.39 1.23
C LEU A 129 -0.91 7.51 2.47
N ASP A 130 -1.78 6.52 2.43
CA ASP A 130 -1.78 5.33 3.27
C ASP A 130 -0.73 4.33 2.72
N ASN A 131 0.38 4.04 3.41
CA ASN A 131 0.82 4.78 4.60
C ASN A 131 2.19 5.44 4.32
N ARG A 132 2.37 5.99 3.12
CA ARG A 132 3.62 6.72 2.76
C ARG A 132 3.85 7.96 3.62
N ILE A 133 2.77 8.55 4.17
CA ILE A 133 2.88 9.67 5.10
C ILE A 133 3.49 9.22 6.43
N GLY A 134 3.09 8.06 6.95
CA GLY A 134 3.73 7.46 8.12
C GLY A 134 5.22 7.22 7.89
N CYS A 135 5.57 6.64 6.72
CA CYS A 135 6.97 6.46 6.35
C CYS A 135 7.76 7.78 6.30
N VAL A 136 7.20 8.82 5.69
CA VAL A 136 7.82 10.15 5.65
C VAL A 136 7.98 10.72 7.05
N THR A 137 7.02 10.54 7.93
CA THR A 137 7.07 10.96 9.33
C THR A 137 8.24 10.30 10.06
N LEU A 138 8.44 8.98 9.87
CA LEU A 138 9.59 8.28 10.44
C LEU A 138 10.91 8.79 9.87
N LEU A 139 11.01 9.02 8.55
CA LEU A 139 12.22 9.56 7.92
C LEU A 139 12.58 10.93 8.46
N LEU A 140 11.61 11.83 8.61
CA LEU A 140 11.83 13.15 9.19
C LEU A 140 12.25 13.10 10.68
N ALA A 141 11.67 12.15 11.43
CA ALA A 141 12.10 11.89 12.81
C ALA A 141 13.54 11.40 12.86
N MET A 142 13.91 10.46 12.00
CA MET A 142 15.29 9.96 11.89
C MET A 142 16.27 11.08 11.52
N GLU A 143 15.93 11.94 10.58
CA GLU A 143 16.74 13.09 10.17
C GLU A 143 16.99 14.04 11.35
N ARG A 144 15.94 14.41 12.09
CA ARG A 144 16.04 15.30 13.26
C ARG A 144 16.87 14.70 14.39
N LEU A 145 16.79 13.39 14.57
CA LEU A 145 17.52 12.67 15.62
C LEU A 145 18.96 12.30 15.22
N ALA A 146 19.34 12.41 13.95
CA ALA A 146 20.61 11.90 13.42
C ALA A 146 21.82 12.41 14.18
N GLN A 147 21.82 13.70 14.55
CA GLN A 147 22.94 14.36 15.23
C GLN A 147 22.72 14.54 16.74
N GLN A 148 21.65 13.97 17.29
CA GLN A 148 21.34 14.08 18.71
C GLN A 148 21.89 12.88 19.49
N GLU A 149 22.41 13.13 20.68
CA GLU A 149 22.62 12.07 21.67
C GLU A 149 21.25 11.60 22.20
N ILE A 150 21.07 10.30 22.28
CA ILE A 150 19.83 9.69 22.74
C ILE A 150 20.10 8.67 23.83
N GLU A 151 19.21 8.60 24.81
CA GLU A 151 19.30 7.63 25.90
C GLU A 151 18.76 6.25 25.46
N ASN A 152 17.60 6.24 24.79
CA ASN A 152 16.93 5.01 24.41
C ASN A 152 17.46 4.43 23.08
N ASP A 153 17.33 3.12 22.94
CA ASP A 153 17.68 2.38 21.73
C ASP A 153 16.50 2.44 20.74
N LEU A 154 16.61 3.25 19.68
CA LEU A 154 15.51 3.54 18.78
C LEU A 154 15.56 2.65 17.53
N TYR A 155 14.42 2.08 17.19
CA TYR A 155 14.19 1.31 15.98
C TYR A 155 13.09 1.96 15.15
N PHE A 156 13.33 2.13 13.86
CA PHE A 156 12.36 2.61 12.88
C PHE A 156 12.15 1.50 11.86
N ALA A 157 10.96 0.90 11.84
CA ALA A 157 10.61 -0.17 10.94
C ALA A 157 9.66 0.33 9.85
N PHE A 158 10.13 0.24 8.60
CA PHE A 158 9.29 0.42 7.42
C PHE A 158 8.80 -0.98 7.03
N THR A 159 7.55 -1.28 7.39
CA THR A 159 7.03 -2.64 7.35
C THR A 159 6.39 -2.97 6.00
N ALA A 160 6.46 -4.24 5.64
CA ALA A 160 5.82 -4.82 4.47
C ALA A 160 4.60 -5.65 4.88
N GLN A 161 3.66 -5.84 3.93
CA GLN A 161 2.50 -6.72 4.08
C GLN A 161 1.55 -6.33 5.25
N GLU A 162 1.40 -5.04 5.51
CA GLU A 162 0.39 -4.54 6.43
C GLU A 162 -1.00 -4.83 5.89
N GLU A 163 -1.24 -4.45 4.64
CA GLU A 163 -2.52 -4.51 3.91
C GLU A 163 -3.06 -5.94 3.74
N VAL A 164 -2.22 -6.93 3.94
CA VAL A 164 -2.58 -8.35 3.86
C VAL A 164 -2.53 -9.07 5.21
N GLY A 165 -2.62 -8.32 6.31
CA GLY A 165 -2.80 -8.85 7.67
C GLY A 165 -1.66 -8.56 8.65
N LEU A 166 -1.10 -7.35 8.64
CA LEU A 166 -0.13 -6.84 9.64
C LEU A 166 1.15 -7.68 9.77
N ARG A 167 1.54 -8.42 8.72
CA ARG A 167 2.55 -9.48 8.83
C ARG A 167 3.93 -8.94 9.14
N GLY A 168 4.32 -7.86 8.47
CA GLY A 168 5.64 -7.26 8.65
C GLY A 168 5.85 -6.71 10.05
N ALA A 169 4.87 -6.01 10.60
CA ALA A 169 4.95 -5.43 11.95
C ALA A 169 5.17 -6.50 13.03
N GLY A 170 4.48 -7.65 12.92
CA GLY A 170 4.68 -8.77 13.83
C GLY A 170 6.10 -9.34 13.78
N ALA A 171 6.64 -9.53 12.56
CA ALA A 171 8.02 -10.03 12.38
C ALA A 171 9.06 -9.03 12.91
N ALA A 172 8.90 -7.73 12.62
CA ALA A 172 9.79 -6.69 13.12
C ALA A 172 9.77 -6.60 14.65
N ALA A 173 8.58 -6.63 15.26
CA ALA A 173 8.43 -6.59 16.71
C ALA A 173 9.07 -7.83 17.37
N PHE A 174 8.90 -9.02 16.79
CA PHE A 174 9.52 -10.25 17.28
C PHE A 174 11.05 -10.18 17.21
N ALA A 175 11.62 -9.63 16.12
CA ALA A 175 13.07 -9.53 15.95
C ALA A 175 13.71 -8.47 16.85
N VAL A 176 13.03 -7.35 17.09
CA VAL A 176 13.52 -6.23 17.91
C VAL A 176 13.30 -6.49 19.40
N GLU A 177 12.20 -7.14 19.78
CA GLU A 177 11.76 -7.30 21.18
C GLU A 177 11.71 -5.95 21.90
N PRO A 178 10.86 -4.98 21.45
CA PRO A 178 10.84 -3.65 22.00
C PRO A 178 10.15 -3.60 23.37
N ASP A 179 10.61 -2.69 24.24
CA ASP A 179 9.91 -2.37 25.49
C ASP A 179 8.63 -1.57 25.23
N ILE A 180 8.65 -0.74 24.17
CA ILE A 180 7.50 0.06 23.73
C ILE A 180 7.48 0.05 22.19
N ALA A 181 6.31 -0.19 21.61
CA ALA A 181 6.08 -0.07 20.18
C ALA A 181 5.00 1.00 19.89
N VAL A 182 5.23 1.77 18.84
CA VAL A 182 4.31 2.81 18.34
C VAL A 182 4.07 2.54 16.86
N ALA A 183 2.83 2.25 16.48
CA ALA A 183 2.40 2.24 15.09
C ALA A 183 2.05 3.67 14.66
N VAL A 184 2.60 4.07 13.51
CA VAL A 184 2.34 5.38 12.88
C VAL A 184 1.57 5.11 11.61
N ASP A 185 0.31 5.50 11.60
CA ASP A 185 -0.59 5.25 10.49
C ASP A 185 -1.54 6.42 10.25
N VAL A 186 -2.28 6.38 9.14
CA VAL A 186 -3.30 7.36 8.79
C VAL A 186 -4.68 6.88 9.24
N THR A 187 -5.61 7.81 9.39
CA THR A 187 -7.00 7.51 9.74
C THR A 187 -7.93 8.59 9.21
N ASP A 188 -9.22 8.28 9.16
CA ASP A 188 -10.27 9.23 8.86
C ASP A 188 -10.26 10.42 9.84
N THR A 189 -10.39 11.64 9.31
CA THR A 189 -10.45 12.86 10.13
C THR A 189 -11.82 13.11 10.75
N GLY A 190 -12.85 12.37 10.33
CA GLY A 190 -14.23 12.50 10.84
C GLY A 190 -15.00 13.73 10.33
N ASP A 191 -14.44 14.50 9.40
CA ASP A 191 -15.01 15.72 8.82
C ASP A 191 -15.79 15.49 7.51
N LEU A 192 -16.13 14.23 7.22
CA LEU A 192 -16.95 13.87 6.06
C LEU A 192 -18.39 14.40 6.21
N PRO A 193 -19.05 14.71 5.08
CA PRO A 193 -20.49 15.02 5.09
C PRO A 193 -21.26 13.93 5.84
N GLU A 194 -22.32 14.32 6.58
CA GLU A 194 -23.18 13.43 7.37
C GLU A 194 -22.59 12.88 8.69
N ARG A 195 -21.32 13.06 9.00
CA ARG A 195 -20.82 12.75 10.33
C ARG A 195 -21.29 13.80 11.35
N LYS A 196 -21.94 13.34 12.42
CA LYS A 196 -22.50 14.22 13.46
C LYS A 196 -21.50 14.67 14.51
N THR A 197 -20.30 14.08 14.56
CA THR A 197 -19.29 14.39 15.57
C THR A 197 -17.91 14.35 14.93
N PRO A 198 -17.13 15.45 14.97
CA PRO A 198 -15.70 15.41 14.65
C PRO A 198 -14.98 14.50 15.65
N MET A 199 -14.02 13.72 15.18
CA MET A 199 -13.10 12.99 16.06
C MET A 199 -12.09 13.92 16.71
#